data_836abe4a2071e548df0da6419ffad73f
#
_entry.id   836abe4a2071e548df0da6419ffad73f
#
_cell.length_a   1.000
_cell.length_b   1.000
_cell.length_c   1.000
_cell.angle_alpha   90.00
_cell.angle_beta   90.00
_cell.angle_gamma   90.00
#
_symmetry.space_group_name_H-M   'P 1'
#
loop_
_entity.id
_entity.type
_entity.pdbx_description
1 polymer ?
#
loop_
_entity_poly.entity_id
_entity_poly.type
_entity_poly.pdbx_seq_one_letter_code
_entity_poly.pdbx_strand_id
1 'polypeptide(L)' 'MGDVAALEAQIAFVEDAVQALEDALAAQQQHILRLERQIDRLQQLKDQGARIDEVAAEANEPPPPHY' A
#
# COMPACT_ATOMS: atom_id res chain seq x y z
N MET A 1 48.57 0.81 -13.74
CA MET A 1 47.34 0.76 -14.32
C MET A 1 46.30 0.00 -13.62
N GLY A 2 46.42 -0.16 -12.34
CA GLY A 2 45.39 -0.74 -11.52
C GLY A 2 44.15 0.12 -11.45
N ASP A 3 44.25 1.37 -11.92
CA ASP A 3 43.11 2.31 -11.80
C ASP A 3 41.90 1.90 -12.63
N VAL A 4 42.15 1.33 -13.81
CA VAL A 4 41.01 0.92 -14.68
C VAL A 4 40.26 -0.23 -14.03
N ALA A 5 40.97 -1.23 -13.52
CA ALA A 5 40.34 -2.35 -12.86
C ALA A 5 39.59 -1.91 -11.61
N ALA A 6 40.16 -0.96 -10.85
CA ALA A 6 39.48 -0.46 -9.69
C ALA A 6 38.22 0.31 -10.05
N LEU A 7 38.27 1.11 -11.12
CA LEU A 7 37.09 1.83 -11.58
C LEU A 7 36.03 0.89 -12.10
N GLU A 8 36.43 -0.14 -12.83
CA GLU A 8 35.48 -1.14 -13.32
C GLU A 8 34.78 -1.84 -12.16
N ALA A 9 35.53 -2.15 -11.10
CA ALA A 9 34.94 -2.78 -9.94
C ALA A 9 33.96 -1.84 -9.23
N GLN A 10 34.29 -0.55 -9.18
CA GLN A 10 33.38 0.43 -8.59
C GLN A 10 32.11 0.58 -9.41
N ILE A 11 32.25 0.60 -10.73
CA ILE A 11 31.08 0.70 -11.61
C ILE A 11 30.19 -0.53 -11.42
N ALA A 12 30.79 -1.71 -11.36
CA ALA A 12 30.01 -2.93 -11.17
C ALA A 12 29.27 -2.89 -9.82
N PHE A 13 29.93 -2.39 -8.79
CA PHE A 13 29.29 -2.26 -7.50
C PHE A 13 28.11 -1.30 -7.55
N VAL A 14 28.30 -0.16 -8.22
CA VAL A 14 27.23 0.82 -8.35
C VAL A 14 26.06 0.26 -9.18
N GLU A 15 26.38 -0.46 -10.25
CA GLU A 15 25.34 -1.09 -11.06
C GLU A 15 24.51 -2.08 -10.25
N ASP A 16 25.19 -2.89 -9.43
CA ASP A 16 24.50 -3.83 -8.56
C ASP A 16 23.63 -3.08 -7.54
N ALA A 17 24.14 -1.99 -7.01
CA ALA A 17 23.40 -1.19 -6.03
C ALA A 17 22.16 -0.58 -6.69
N VAL A 18 22.31 -0.07 -7.91
CA VAL A 18 21.18 0.50 -8.64
C VAL A 18 20.12 -0.57 -8.90
N GLN A 19 20.55 -1.76 -9.30
CA GLN A 19 19.61 -2.85 -9.55
C GLN A 19 18.86 -3.22 -8.27
N ALA A 20 19.56 -3.28 -7.15
CA ALA A 20 18.93 -3.58 -5.88
C ALA A 20 17.91 -2.50 -5.49
N LEU A 21 18.24 -1.24 -5.74
CA LEU A 21 17.32 -0.14 -5.47
C LEU A 21 16.11 -0.20 -6.39
N GLU A 22 16.30 -0.53 -7.66
CA GLU A 22 15.19 -0.67 -8.59
C GLU A 22 14.25 -1.80 -8.17
N ASP A 23 14.82 -2.92 -7.74
CA ASP A 23 14.03 -4.04 -7.27
C ASP A 23 13.24 -3.67 -6.00
N ALA A 24 13.89 -2.96 -5.09
CA ALA A 24 13.24 -2.52 -3.87
C ALA A 24 12.11 -1.54 -4.19
N LEU A 25 12.34 -0.65 -5.14
CA LEU A 25 11.33 0.33 -5.53
C LEU A 25 10.12 -0.36 -6.16
N ALA A 26 10.37 -1.33 -7.03
CA ALA A 26 9.29 -2.09 -7.65
C ALA A 26 8.45 -2.83 -6.60
N ALA A 27 9.12 -3.46 -5.64
CA ALA A 27 8.44 -4.16 -4.57
C ALA A 27 7.62 -3.18 -3.73
N GLN A 28 8.17 -2.00 -3.46
CA GLN A 28 7.48 -0.99 -2.69
C GLN A 28 6.24 -0.48 -3.41
N GLN A 29 6.33 -0.28 -4.73
CA GLN A 29 5.18 0.15 -5.52
C GLN A 29 4.06 -0.88 -5.48
N GLN A 30 4.39 -2.15 -5.56
CA GLN A 30 3.40 -3.22 -5.45
C GLN A 30 2.75 -3.21 -4.06
N HIS A 31 3.56 -2.96 -3.05
CA HIS A 31 3.06 -2.87 -1.67
C HIS A 31 2.08 -1.71 -1.53
N ILE A 32 2.42 -0.56 -2.10
CA ILE A 32 1.55 0.62 -2.06
C ILE A 32 0.23 0.33 -2.75
N LEU A 33 0.27 -0.29 -3.92
CA LEU A 33 -0.95 -0.63 -4.64
C LEU A 33 -1.82 -1.58 -3.84
N ARG A 34 -1.20 -2.53 -3.16
CA ARG A 34 -1.93 -3.47 -2.32
C ARG A 34 -2.59 -2.77 -1.16
N LEU A 35 -1.87 -1.85 -0.52
CA LEU A 35 -2.42 -1.07 0.57
C LEU A 35 -3.56 -0.18 0.11
N GLU A 36 -3.43 0.43 -1.07
CA GLU A 36 -4.49 1.26 -1.62
C GLU A 36 -5.76 0.44 -1.84
N ARG A 37 -5.63 -0.78 -2.35
CA ARG A 37 -6.78 -1.66 -2.53
C ARG A 37 -7.42 -2.03 -1.20
N GLN A 38 -6.60 -2.26 -0.18
CA GLN A 38 -7.11 -2.57 1.15
C GLN A 38 -7.87 -1.39 1.73
N ILE A 39 -7.36 -0.18 1.53
CA ILE A 39 -8.04 1.02 2.00
C ILE A 39 -9.37 1.19 1.28
N ASP A 40 -9.39 1.00 -0.02
CA ASP A 40 -10.63 1.10 -0.79
C ASP A 40 -11.67 0.08 -0.30
N ARG A 41 -11.22 -1.14 -0.04
CA ARG A 41 -12.10 -2.18 0.46
C ARG A 41 -12.67 -1.81 1.83
N LEU A 42 -11.81 -1.29 2.71
CA LEU A 42 -12.25 -0.89 4.04
C LEU A 42 -13.24 0.27 3.97
N GLN A 43 -13.02 1.21 3.05
CA GLN A 43 -13.94 2.31 2.88
C GLN A 43 -15.28 1.82 2.36
N GLN A 44 -15.27 0.88 1.42
CA GLN A 44 -16.51 0.29 0.92
C GLN A 44 -17.26 -0.43 2.02
N LEU A 45 -16.54 -1.18 2.84
CA LEU A 45 -17.17 -1.89 3.95
C LEU A 45 -17.76 -0.91 4.96
N LYS A 46 -17.05 0.18 5.21
CA LYS A 46 -17.53 1.21 6.11
C LYS A 46 -18.80 1.86 5.57
N ASP A 47 -18.81 2.17 4.29
CA ASP A 47 -19.99 2.76 3.66
C ASP A 47 -21.18 1.81 3.71
N GLN A 48 -20.93 0.54 3.45
CA GLN A 48 -21.98 -0.46 3.53
C GLN A 48 -22.49 -0.61 4.96
N GLY A 49 -21.58 -0.60 5.92
CA GLY A 49 -21.95 -0.65 7.31
C GLY A 49 -22.81 0.54 7.73
N ALA A 50 -22.44 1.72 7.27
CA ALA A 50 -23.19 2.92 7.56
C ALA A 50 -24.60 2.82 6.95
N ARG A 51 -24.72 2.32 5.73
CA ARG A 51 -26.01 2.15 5.10
C ARG A 51 -26.87 1.14 5.85
N ILE A 52 -26.27 0.04 6.25
CA ILE A 52 -26.99 -0.99 6.99
C ILE A 52 -27.50 -0.42 8.30
N ASP A 53 -26.67 0.37 8.97
CA ASP A 53 -27.07 0.98 10.22
C ASP A 53 -28.23 1.96 10.02
N GLU A 54 -28.18 2.74 8.95
CA GLU A 54 -29.27 3.65 8.63
C GLU A 54 -30.57 2.91 8.36
N VAL A 55 -30.49 1.87 7.56
CA VAL A 55 -31.67 1.07 7.22
C VAL A 55 -32.21 0.39 8.46
N ALA A 56 -31.32 -0.15 9.29
CA ALA A 56 -31.74 -0.82 10.52
C ALA A 56 -32.41 0.16 11.46
N ALA A 57 -31.88 1.38 11.55
CA ALA A 57 -32.47 2.40 12.40
C ALA A 57 -33.86 2.79 11.92
N GLU A 58 -34.03 2.87 10.61
CA GLU A 58 -35.36 3.19 10.03
C GLU A 58 -36.32 2.04 10.23
N ALA A 59 -35.84 0.82 10.10
CA ALA A 59 -36.70 -0.35 10.21
C ALA A 59 -37.08 -0.67 11.63
N ASN A 60 -36.20 -0.37 12.58
CA ASN A 60 -36.43 -0.70 13.98
C ASN A 60 -36.67 0.52 14.80
N GLU A 61 -37.78 1.07 14.66
CA GLU A 61 -38.12 2.19 15.43
C GLU A 61 -38.66 1.80 16.77
N PRO A 62 -38.45 2.55 17.79
CA PRO A 62 -37.53 3.66 17.84
C PRO A 62 -36.14 3.13 18.06
N PRO A 63 -35.18 3.79 17.50
CA PRO A 63 -33.83 3.34 17.75
C PRO A 63 -33.51 3.56 19.17
N PRO A 64 -32.86 2.63 19.76
CA PRO A 64 -32.42 2.86 21.10
C PRO A 64 -31.43 3.97 21.08
N PRO A 65 -31.49 4.75 22.06
CA PRO A 65 -30.49 5.76 22.18
C PRO A 65 -29.20 5.10 22.34
N HIS A 66 -28.40 5.46 21.71
CA HIS A 66 -27.26 4.89 21.83
C HIS A 66 -26.47 5.50 22.48
N TYR A 67 -26.09 5.39 22.70
CA TYR A 67 -25.31 5.85 23.31
C TYR A 67 -24.41 5.51 23.42
#